data_72eb95e22eb57b994db50df1c87cbe75
#
_entry.id   72eb95e22eb57b994db50df1c87cbe75
#
_cell.length_a   1.000
_cell.length_b   1.000
_cell.length_c   1.000
_cell.angle_alpha   90.00
_cell.angle_beta   90.00
_cell.angle_gamma   90.00
#
_symmetry.space_group_name_H-M   'P 1'
#
loop_
_entity.id
_entity.type
_entity.pdbx_description
1 polymer ?
#
loop_
_entity_poly.entity_id
_entity_poly.type
_entity_poly.pdbx_seq_one_letter_code
_entity_poly.pdbx_strand_id
1 'polypeptide(L)'
;ERFAQAFGEPEPTLANTLRAIADFERTVVSDGSSAFDRFLDGDPAALSDEALRGLHLFRTKARCANCHHGPLLTDGGFHDLGLSYYGRKLQDLG
;
A
#
# COMPACT_ATOMS: atom_id res chain seq x y z
N GLU A 1 -9.74 -24.87 15.97
CA GLU A 1 -8.58 -25.23 16.84
C GLU A 1 -7.57 -24.08 16.97
N ARG A 2 -6.97 -23.57 15.87
CA ARG A 2 -5.97 -22.50 15.94
C ARG A 2 -6.50 -21.17 16.48
N PHE A 3 -7.75 -20.83 16.17
CA PHE A 3 -8.37 -19.59 16.66
C PHE A 3 -8.53 -19.62 18.18
N ALA A 4 -9.05 -20.75 18.70
CA ALA A 4 -9.20 -20.93 20.15
C ALA A 4 -7.84 -20.90 20.89
N GLN A 5 -6.78 -21.41 20.28
CA GLN A 5 -5.42 -21.34 20.84
C GLN A 5 -4.90 -19.89 20.90
N ALA A 6 -5.21 -19.08 19.89
CA ALA A 6 -4.72 -17.71 19.81
C ALA A 6 -5.51 -16.72 20.70
N PHE A 7 -6.83 -16.90 20.80
CA PHE A 7 -7.73 -15.93 21.46
C PHE A 7 -8.43 -16.46 22.69
N GLY A 8 -8.29 -17.75 23.02
CA GLY A 8 -8.93 -18.37 24.19
C GLY A 8 -10.43 -18.64 24.04
N GLU A 9 -11.02 -18.31 22.89
CA GLU A 9 -12.44 -18.46 22.61
C GLU A 9 -12.68 -19.51 21.52
N PRO A 10 -13.69 -20.39 21.66
CA PRO A 10 -13.91 -21.48 20.71
C PRO A 10 -14.39 -20.99 19.33
N GLU A 11 -15.14 -19.90 19.30
CA GLU A 11 -15.75 -19.35 18.09
C GLU A 11 -15.11 -18.02 17.66
N PRO A 12 -14.95 -17.78 16.36
CA PRO A 12 -14.46 -16.51 15.86
C PRO A 12 -15.46 -15.38 16.14
N THR A 13 -15.00 -14.34 16.82
CA THR A 13 -15.72 -13.06 16.92
C THR A 13 -15.22 -12.09 15.87
N LEU A 14 -16.04 -11.10 15.49
CA LEU A 14 -15.63 -10.05 14.56
C LEU A 14 -14.40 -9.30 15.12
N ALA A 15 -14.43 -8.94 16.40
CA ALA A 15 -13.33 -8.22 17.05
C ALA A 15 -12.00 -8.98 16.98
N ASN A 16 -12.01 -10.28 17.33
CA ASN A 16 -10.81 -11.10 17.29
C ASN A 16 -10.36 -11.41 15.85
N THR A 17 -11.30 -11.50 14.91
CA THR A 17 -10.96 -11.63 13.48
C THR A 17 -10.25 -10.39 12.95
N LEU A 18 -10.79 -9.19 13.23
CA LEU A 18 -10.15 -7.93 12.84
C LEU A 18 -8.78 -7.76 13.50
N ARG A 19 -8.64 -8.17 14.77
CA ARG A 19 -7.37 -8.16 15.48
C ARG A 19 -6.35 -9.09 14.83
N ALA A 20 -6.75 -10.30 14.46
CA ALA A 20 -5.88 -11.25 13.76
C ALA A 20 -5.38 -10.70 12.41
N ILE A 21 -6.27 -10.04 11.64
CA ILE A 21 -5.92 -9.39 10.37
C ILE A 21 -4.91 -8.27 10.63
N ALA A 22 -5.20 -7.38 11.59
CA ALA A 22 -4.29 -6.27 11.92
C ALA A 22 -2.92 -6.74 12.42
N ASP A 23 -2.87 -7.83 13.19
CA ASP A 23 -1.60 -8.41 13.64
C ASP A 23 -0.83 -9.05 12.49
N PHE A 24 -1.52 -9.69 11.53
CA PHE A 24 -0.89 -10.18 10.31
C PHE A 24 -0.33 -9.04 9.45
N GLU A 25 -1.11 -7.97 9.23
CA GLU A 25 -0.67 -6.81 8.45
C GLU A 25 0.62 -6.19 9.00
N ARG A 26 0.81 -6.18 10.32
CA ARG A 26 2.07 -5.70 10.93
C ARG A 26 3.29 -6.57 10.60
N THR A 27 3.08 -7.81 10.17
CA THR A 27 4.17 -8.69 9.74
C THR A 27 4.54 -8.49 8.26
N VAL A 28 3.67 -7.85 7.49
CA VAL A 28 3.89 -7.55 6.07
C VAL A 28 4.72 -6.29 5.96
N VAL A 29 6.02 -6.46 6.05
CA VAL A 29 7.01 -5.37 5.96
C VAL A 29 7.93 -5.58 4.78
N SER A 30 8.34 -4.50 4.12
CA SER A 30 9.40 -4.56 3.11
C SER A 30 10.73 -4.87 3.79
N ASP A 31 11.50 -5.76 3.21
CA ASP A 31 12.86 -6.07 3.67
C ASP A 31 13.92 -5.08 3.13
N GLY A 32 13.50 -4.08 2.37
CA GLY A 32 14.38 -3.08 1.77
C GLY A 32 15.24 -3.64 0.63
N SER A 33 14.90 -4.79 0.07
CA SER A 33 15.72 -5.47 -0.95
C SER A 33 15.22 -5.26 -2.38
N SER A 34 14.15 -4.51 -2.58
CA SER A 34 13.63 -4.26 -3.92
C SER A 34 14.63 -3.50 -4.80
N ALA A 35 14.48 -3.59 -6.11
CA ALA A 35 15.28 -2.78 -7.03
C ALA A 35 15.14 -1.28 -6.78
N PHE A 36 13.95 -0.85 -6.36
CA PHE A 36 13.68 0.55 -6.03
C PHE A 36 14.40 0.96 -4.73
N ASP A 37 14.39 0.12 -3.69
CA ASP A 37 15.11 0.40 -2.44
C ASP A 37 16.61 0.56 -2.71
N ARG A 38 17.23 -0.39 -3.45
CA ARG A 38 18.65 -0.29 -3.82
C ARG A 38 18.97 0.97 -4.63
N PHE A 39 18.06 1.37 -5.52
CA PHE A 39 18.22 2.63 -6.27
C PHE A 39 18.20 3.85 -5.35
N LEU A 40 17.30 3.88 -4.36
CA LEU A 40 17.25 4.94 -3.35
C LEU A 40 18.50 4.96 -2.46
N ASP A 41 19.08 3.80 -2.18
CA ASP A 41 20.33 3.65 -1.42
C ASP A 41 21.57 3.98 -2.24
N GLY A 42 21.41 4.40 -3.48
CA GLY A 42 22.48 4.92 -4.33
C GLY A 42 23.07 3.95 -5.34
N ASP A 43 22.39 2.84 -5.65
CA ASP A 43 22.75 1.96 -6.75
C ASP A 43 21.99 2.36 -8.05
N PRO A 44 22.59 3.17 -8.95
CA PRO A 44 21.91 3.61 -10.16
C PRO A 44 21.65 2.49 -11.16
N ALA A 45 22.33 1.34 -11.02
CA ALA A 45 22.15 0.17 -11.89
C ALA A 45 21.02 -0.74 -11.42
N ALA A 46 20.43 -0.49 -10.25
CA ALA A 46 19.35 -1.32 -9.71
C ALA A 46 18.05 -1.22 -10.52
N LEU A 47 17.81 -0.11 -11.23
CA LEU A 47 16.65 0.06 -12.09
C LEU A 47 17.04 0.00 -13.57
N SER A 48 16.23 -0.66 -14.39
CA SER A 48 16.37 -0.63 -15.83
C SER A 48 16.02 0.75 -16.40
N ASP A 49 16.41 1.03 -17.65
CA ASP A 49 16.06 2.28 -18.33
C ASP A 49 14.54 2.48 -18.45
N GLU A 50 13.78 1.40 -18.64
CA GLU A 50 12.31 1.45 -18.65
C GLU A 50 11.76 1.84 -17.27
N ALA A 51 12.29 1.26 -16.20
CA ALA A 51 11.89 1.57 -14.83
C ALA A 51 12.23 3.03 -14.48
N LEU A 52 13.40 3.54 -14.90
CA LEU A 52 13.78 4.95 -14.71
C LEU A 52 12.85 5.90 -15.46
N ARG A 53 12.48 5.55 -16.70
CA ARG A 53 11.47 6.31 -17.47
C ARG A 53 10.10 6.27 -16.80
N GLY A 54 9.70 5.10 -16.27
CA GLY A 54 8.48 4.96 -15.47
C GLY A 54 8.49 5.82 -14.22
N LEU A 55 9.58 5.81 -13.48
CA LEU A 55 9.76 6.65 -12.29
C LEU A 55 9.70 8.15 -12.62
N HIS A 56 10.31 8.55 -13.74
CA HIS A 56 10.21 9.93 -14.21
C HIS A 56 8.75 10.32 -14.52
N LEU A 57 8.01 9.48 -15.24
CA LEU A 57 6.59 9.72 -15.53
C LEU A 57 5.74 9.77 -14.25
N PHE A 58 5.98 8.86 -13.32
CA PHE A 58 5.32 8.80 -12.02
C PHE A 58 5.46 10.12 -11.23
N ARG A 59 6.67 10.69 -11.25
CA ARG A 59 6.97 11.94 -10.53
C ARG A 59 6.52 13.20 -11.27
N THR A 60 6.34 13.13 -12.59
CA THR A 60 6.08 14.30 -13.42
C THR A 60 4.72 14.26 -14.10
N LYS A 61 4.67 13.75 -15.33
CA LYS A 61 3.49 13.82 -16.20
C LYS A 61 2.27 13.11 -15.62
N ALA A 62 2.47 11.95 -15.00
CA ALA A 62 1.38 11.16 -14.40
C ALA A 62 0.93 11.72 -13.04
N ARG A 63 1.75 12.55 -12.38
CA ARG A 63 1.46 13.18 -11.08
C ARG A 63 1.16 12.22 -9.93
N CYS A 64 1.51 10.95 -10.06
CA CYS A 64 1.24 9.94 -9.04
C CYS A 64 1.93 10.28 -7.71
N ALA A 65 3.15 10.85 -7.79
CA ALA A 65 3.91 11.26 -6.61
C ALA A 65 3.28 12.41 -5.81
N ASN A 66 2.20 13.04 -6.29
CA ASN A 66 1.48 14.05 -5.49
C ASN A 66 0.84 13.44 -4.25
N CYS A 67 0.39 12.17 -4.34
CA CYS A 67 -0.18 11.42 -3.23
C CYS A 67 0.75 10.26 -2.80
N HIS A 68 1.42 9.61 -3.77
CA HIS A 68 2.32 8.48 -3.51
C HIS A 68 3.76 8.95 -3.29
N HIS A 69 4.04 9.49 -2.11
CA HIS A 69 5.37 9.97 -1.71
C HIS A 69 5.76 9.50 -0.30
N GLY A 70 6.99 9.80 0.09
CA GLY A 70 7.53 9.41 1.39
C GLY A 70 7.86 7.91 1.49
N PRO A 71 8.31 7.45 2.67
CA PRO A 71 8.79 6.07 2.86
C PRO A 71 7.72 5.00 2.64
N LEU A 72 6.45 5.34 2.87
CA LEU A 72 5.32 4.43 2.69
C LEU A 72 4.60 4.64 1.35
N LEU A 73 5.10 5.53 0.48
CA LEU A 73 4.49 5.89 -0.80
C LEU A 73 3.01 6.29 -0.67
N THR A 74 2.67 7.01 0.40
CA THR A 74 1.33 7.52 0.67
C THR A 74 1.42 8.80 1.49
N ASP A 75 0.49 9.72 1.28
CA ASP A 75 0.28 10.88 2.13
C ASP A 75 -0.70 10.58 3.30
N GLY A 76 -1.25 9.34 3.37
CA GLY A 76 -2.22 8.90 4.37
C GLY A 76 -3.61 9.51 4.21
N GLY A 77 -3.87 10.21 3.11
CA GLY A 77 -5.15 10.84 2.82
C GLY A 77 -6.12 9.95 2.03
N PHE A 78 -7.39 10.37 1.99
CA PHE A 78 -8.40 9.82 1.10
C PHE A 78 -8.60 10.75 -0.07
N HIS A 79 -8.56 10.22 -1.29
CA HIS A 79 -8.62 11.01 -2.51
C HIS A 79 -9.65 10.43 -3.47
N ASP A 80 -10.55 11.29 -3.97
CA ASP A 80 -11.44 10.93 -5.07
C ASP A 80 -10.63 10.94 -6.38
N LEU A 81 -10.40 9.76 -6.93
CA LEU A 81 -9.71 9.58 -8.21
C LEU A 81 -10.65 9.65 -9.41
N GLY A 82 -11.92 9.96 -9.21
CA GLY A 82 -12.91 10.01 -10.26
C GLY A 82 -13.26 8.64 -10.87
N LEU A 83 -13.01 7.55 -10.14
CA LEU A 83 -13.29 6.18 -10.59
C LEU A 83 -14.79 5.87 -10.61
N SER A 84 -15.59 6.61 -9.86
CA SER A 84 -17.03 6.48 -9.83
C SER A 84 -17.72 7.61 -10.56
N TYR A 85 -18.93 7.33 -11.03
CA TYR A 85 -19.74 8.35 -11.67
C TYR A 85 -20.39 9.26 -10.63
N TYR A 86 -19.96 10.49 -10.60
CA TYR A 86 -20.48 11.52 -9.72
C TYR A 86 -22.02 11.55 -9.75
N GLY A 87 -22.66 11.53 -8.59
CA GLY A 87 -24.12 11.61 -8.45
C GLY A 87 -24.88 10.31 -8.67
N ARG A 88 -24.22 9.15 -8.80
CA ARG A 88 -24.88 7.84 -8.86
C ARG A 88 -24.89 7.15 -7.50
N LYS A 89 -25.82 6.16 -7.32
CA LYS A 89 -26.00 5.38 -6.06
C LYS A 89 -24.76 4.63 -5.58
N LEU A 90 -23.78 4.39 -6.46
CA LEU A 90 -22.53 3.69 -6.17
C LEU A 90 -21.34 4.66 -6.34
N GLN A 91 -21.50 5.87 -5.90
CA GLN A 91 -20.44 6.87 -5.91
C GLN A 91 -19.36 6.46 -4.93
N ASP A 92 -18.14 6.29 -5.44
CA ASP A 92 -16.92 6.19 -4.65
C ASP A 92 -16.37 7.60 -4.42
N LEU A 93 -16.22 7.97 -3.19
CA LEU A 93 -15.70 9.30 -2.81
C LEU A 93 -14.21 9.28 -2.41
N GLY A 94 -13.54 8.12 -2.59
CA GLY A 94 -12.14 7.92 -2.20
C GLY A 94 -11.97 7.44 -0.78
#